data_d50d4e8ecdfd917522db5b9e5378cdd5
#
_entry.id   d50d4e8ecdfd917522db5b9e5378cdd5
#
_cell.length_a   1.000
_cell.length_b   1.000
_cell.length_c   1.000
_cell.angle_alpha   90.00
_cell.angle_beta   90.00
_cell.angle_gamma   90.00
#
_symmetry.space_group_name_H-M   'P 1'
#
loop_
_entity.id
_entity.type
_entity.pdbx_description
1 polymer ?
#
loop_
_entity_poly.entity_id
_entity_poly.type
_entity_poly.pdbx_seq_one_letter_code
_entity_poly.pdbx_strand_id
1 'polypeptide(L)'
;MRKIVIVVIGLVLFGCKSLQPTYRLNKEMELNLILNDWHKAAAEANFETYFGAMSVDAIYIGTDPTENWNKEEFIKFAKPYFDRGKAWNFTALERNIYFSSDMKMAWFDELLNTQMKICRGSGVMVRDSDWNWKIKHYVLSMTIPNDNTDEVVKIKSLIEDKEIEKLKKGE
;
A
#
# COMPACT_ATOMS: atom_id res chain seq x y z
N MET A 1 56.04 -42.60 23.68
CA MET A 1 55.85 -41.50 22.71
C MET A 1 54.32 -41.25 22.61
N ARG A 2 53.81 -40.18 23.27
CA ARG A 2 52.38 -39.82 23.28
C ARG A 2 52.11 -38.92 22.06
N LYS A 3 51.25 -39.38 21.17
CA LYS A 3 50.80 -38.55 20.01
C LYS A 3 49.69 -37.63 20.51
N ILE A 4 49.93 -36.32 20.47
CA ILE A 4 48.91 -35.28 20.72
C ILE A 4 48.14 -35.09 19.44
N VAL A 5 46.82 -35.40 19.47
CA VAL A 5 45.88 -35.09 18.41
C VAL A 5 45.28 -33.73 18.71
N ILE A 6 45.62 -32.70 17.91
CA ILE A 6 45.05 -31.39 18.00
C ILE A 6 43.78 -31.41 17.14
N VAL A 7 42.61 -31.36 17.78
CA VAL A 7 41.29 -31.16 17.14
C VAL A 7 41.08 -29.68 16.98
N VAL A 8 41.18 -29.18 15.74
CA VAL A 8 40.81 -27.80 15.39
C VAL A 8 39.29 -27.74 15.18
N ILE A 9 38.58 -27.23 16.17
CA ILE A 9 37.14 -26.93 16.03
C ILE A 9 37.00 -25.62 15.26
N GLY A 10 36.66 -25.70 13.98
CA GLY A 10 36.30 -24.53 13.16
C GLY A 10 34.97 -23.94 13.62
N LEU A 11 34.99 -22.79 14.28
CA LEU A 11 33.80 -21.99 14.53
C LEU A 11 33.30 -21.41 13.20
N VAL A 12 32.24 -21.99 12.66
CA VAL A 12 31.50 -21.38 11.54
C VAL A 12 30.61 -20.27 12.12
N LEU A 13 31.09 -19.04 12.07
CA LEU A 13 30.29 -17.87 12.38
C LEU A 13 29.27 -17.67 11.26
N PHE A 14 28.03 -18.10 11.49
CA PHE A 14 26.89 -17.67 10.69
C PHE A 14 26.65 -16.18 10.97
N GLY A 15 27.35 -15.31 10.25
CA GLY A 15 27.05 -13.89 10.25
C GLY A 15 25.68 -13.67 9.62
N CYS A 16 24.69 -13.28 10.40
CA CYS A 16 23.48 -12.65 9.87
C CYS A 16 23.92 -11.47 9.02
N LYS A 17 23.85 -11.60 7.69
CA LYS A 17 24.02 -10.46 6.78
C LYS A 17 22.87 -9.49 7.02
N SER A 18 23.06 -8.50 7.88
CA SER A 18 22.19 -7.33 7.86
C SER A 18 22.34 -6.70 6.48
N LEU A 19 21.20 -6.46 5.80
CA LEU A 19 21.20 -5.75 4.53
C LEU A 19 21.90 -4.41 4.72
N GLN A 20 22.85 -4.11 3.82
CA GLN A 20 23.60 -2.86 3.88
C GLN A 20 22.61 -1.68 3.92
N PRO A 21 22.77 -0.71 4.81
CA PRO A 21 21.87 0.44 4.93
C PRO A 21 21.62 1.14 3.58
N THR A 22 22.64 1.25 2.74
CA THR A 22 22.55 1.83 1.40
C THR A 22 21.63 1.04 0.47
N TYR A 23 21.63 -0.30 0.56
CA TYR A 23 20.75 -1.14 -0.26
C TYR A 23 19.27 -0.90 0.10
N ARG A 24 18.97 -0.83 1.38
CA ARG A 24 17.61 -0.56 1.86
C ARG A 24 17.13 0.82 1.44
N LEU A 25 17.97 1.84 1.59
CA LEU A 25 17.67 3.22 1.16
C LEU A 25 17.37 3.29 -0.34
N ASN A 26 18.17 2.62 -1.18
CA ASN A 26 17.92 2.57 -2.63
C ASN A 26 16.58 1.90 -2.96
N LYS A 27 16.18 0.86 -2.21
CA LYS A 27 14.88 0.20 -2.42
C LYS A 27 13.71 1.05 -1.94
N GLU A 28 13.88 1.79 -0.89
CA GLU A 28 12.89 2.77 -0.42
C GLU A 28 12.68 3.89 -1.46
N MET A 29 13.76 4.39 -2.04
CA MET A 29 13.68 5.37 -3.15
C MET A 29 12.97 4.78 -4.38
N GLU A 30 13.27 3.53 -4.75
CA GLU A 30 12.58 2.80 -5.84
C GLU A 30 11.08 2.75 -5.62
N LEU A 31 10.62 2.36 -4.43
CA LEU A 31 9.20 2.27 -4.13
C LEU A 31 8.52 3.64 -4.06
N ASN A 32 9.22 4.66 -3.55
CA ASN A 32 8.71 6.02 -3.56
C ASN A 32 8.43 6.51 -4.98
N LEU A 33 9.33 6.23 -5.93
CA LEU A 33 9.14 6.59 -7.34
C LEU A 33 7.94 5.86 -7.94
N ILE A 34 7.82 4.54 -7.72
CA ILE A 34 6.69 3.73 -8.22
C ILE A 34 5.36 4.27 -7.70
N LEU A 35 5.25 4.56 -6.41
CA LEU A 35 4.03 5.07 -5.81
C LEU A 35 3.69 6.50 -6.26
N ASN A 36 4.70 7.35 -6.46
CA ASN A 36 4.49 8.68 -7.03
C ASN A 36 4.00 8.61 -8.48
N ASP A 37 4.61 7.75 -9.30
CA ASP A 37 4.19 7.53 -10.68
C ASP A 37 2.78 6.92 -10.76
N TRP A 38 2.42 6.06 -9.81
CA TRP A 38 1.07 5.50 -9.69
C TRP A 38 0.02 6.59 -9.42
N HIS A 39 0.27 7.47 -8.44
CA HIS A 39 -0.62 8.60 -8.18
C HIS A 39 -0.69 9.58 -9.35
N LYS A 40 0.44 9.86 -9.98
CA LYS A 40 0.51 10.70 -11.17
C LYS A 40 -0.28 10.10 -12.34
N ALA A 41 -0.20 8.79 -12.55
CA ALA A 41 -0.96 8.10 -13.60
C ALA A 41 -2.48 8.27 -13.42
N ALA A 42 -2.99 8.29 -12.20
CA ALA A 42 -4.39 8.61 -11.93
C ALA A 42 -4.72 10.07 -12.28
N ALA A 43 -3.87 11.01 -11.88
CA ALA A 43 -4.07 12.44 -12.16
C ALA A 43 -4.07 12.75 -13.66
N GLU A 44 -3.28 12.03 -14.44
CA GLU A 44 -3.14 12.13 -15.89
C GLU A 44 -4.08 11.22 -16.66
N ALA A 45 -4.93 10.46 -15.96
CA ALA A 45 -5.82 9.43 -16.52
C ALA A 45 -5.09 8.41 -17.40
N ASN A 46 -3.83 8.09 -17.06
CA ASN A 46 -3.05 7.05 -17.70
C ASN A 46 -3.44 5.68 -17.18
N PHE A 47 -4.46 5.10 -17.79
CA PHE A 47 -5.08 3.84 -17.39
C PHE A 47 -4.08 2.68 -17.32
N GLU A 48 -3.27 2.52 -18.38
CA GLU A 48 -2.33 1.40 -18.49
C GLU A 48 -1.24 1.46 -17.39
N THR A 49 -0.68 2.62 -17.15
CA THR A 49 0.32 2.82 -16.10
C THR A 49 -0.28 2.58 -14.72
N TYR A 50 -1.48 3.13 -14.47
CA TYR A 50 -2.16 3.01 -13.19
C TYR A 50 -2.46 1.55 -12.82
N PHE A 51 -3.18 0.85 -13.68
CA PHE A 51 -3.56 -0.54 -13.44
C PHE A 51 -2.42 -1.52 -13.67
N GLY A 52 -1.43 -1.17 -14.51
CA GLY A 52 -0.20 -1.93 -14.69
C GLY A 52 0.69 -1.99 -13.45
N ALA A 53 0.62 -0.99 -12.57
CA ALA A 53 1.31 -0.99 -11.28
C ALA A 53 0.69 -1.93 -10.24
N MET A 54 -0.57 -2.35 -10.43
CA MET A 54 -1.26 -3.26 -9.53
C MET A 54 -1.03 -4.72 -9.91
N SER A 55 -0.92 -5.62 -8.92
CA SER A 55 -0.89 -7.07 -9.19
C SER A 55 -2.22 -7.55 -9.79
N VAL A 56 -2.20 -8.71 -10.44
CA VAL A 56 -3.40 -9.29 -11.07
C VAL A 56 -4.52 -9.54 -10.05
N ASP A 57 -4.16 -9.90 -8.84
CA ASP A 57 -5.03 -10.20 -7.72
C ASP A 57 -5.01 -9.12 -6.63
N ALA A 58 -4.80 -7.87 -7.04
CA ALA A 58 -4.81 -6.74 -6.12
C ALA A 58 -6.21 -6.48 -5.55
N ILE A 59 -6.22 -5.99 -4.31
CA ILE A 59 -7.42 -5.49 -3.64
C ILE A 59 -7.26 -3.99 -3.43
N TYR A 60 -8.30 -3.23 -3.77
CA TYR A 60 -8.41 -1.80 -3.49
C TYR A 60 -9.61 -1.54 -2.59
N ILE A 61 -9.37 -0.88 -1.47
CA ILE A 61 -10.40 -0.46 -0.53
C ILE A 61 -10.48 1.06 -0.58
N GLY A 62 -11.63 1.57 -0.97
CA GLY A 62 -11.89 3.00 -1.07
C GLY A 62 -12.34 3.62 0.25
N THR A 63 -12.87 4.83 0.17
CA THR A 63 -13.22 5.62 1.36
C THR A 63 -14.62 5.36 1.91
N ASP A 64 -15.47 4.68 1.13
CA ASP A 64 -16.79 4.26 1.55
C ASP A 64 -16.76 2.83 2.09
N PRO A 65 -17.52 2.48 3.13
CA PRO A 65 -17.54 1.13 3.71
C PRO A 65 -17.87 0.01 2.72
N THR A 66 -18.56 0.33 1.63
CA THR A 66 -18.96 -0.63 0.58
C THR A 66 -17.89 -0.80 -0.51
N GLU A 67 -16.86 0.01 -0.49
CA GLU A 67 -15.80 0.06 -1.52
C GLU A 67 -14.67 -0.92 -1.20
N ASN A 68 -14.88 -2.20 -1.45
CA ASN A 68 -13.88 -3.26 -1.34
C ASN A 68 -13.87 -4.06 -2.64
N TRP A 69 -12.92 -3.77 -3.52
CA TRP A 69 -12.88 -4.30 -4.87
C TRP A 69 -11.64 -5.16 -5.13
N ASN A 70 -11.83 -6.26 -5.82
CA ASN A 70 -10.72 -6.86 -6.56
C ASN A 70 -10.34 -5.96 -7.75
N LYS A 71 -9.21 -6.25 -8.41
CA LYS A 71 -8.69 -5.41 -9.49
C LYS A 71 -9.68 -5.22 -10.63
N GLU A 72 -10.43 -6.27 -11.03
CA GLU A 72 -11.38 -6.19 -12.15
C GLU A 72 -12.58 -5.31 -11.80
N GLU A 73 -13.10 -5.42 -10.59
CA GLU A 73 -14.18 -4.57 -10.08
C GLU A 73 -13.73 -3.13 -9.98
N PHE A 74 -12.52 -2.90 -9.47
CA PHE A 74 -11.95 -1.56 -9.40
C PHE A 74 -11.72 -0.95 -10.79
N ILE A 75 -11.28 -1.72 -11.77
CA ILE A 75 -11.19 -1.28 -13.16
C ILE A 75 -12.57 -0.84 -13.68
N LYS A 76 -13.63 -1.63 -13.45
CA LYS A 76 -14.99 -1.28 -13.87
C LYS A 76 -15.48 0.01 -13.25
N PHE A 77 -15.23 0.20 -11.96
CA PHE A 77 -15.55 1.44 -11.24
C PHE A 77 -14.76 2.64 -11.77
N ALA A 78 -13.45 2.48 -11.95
CA ALA A 78 -12.55 3.57 -12.31
C ALA A 78 -12.61 3.98 -13.78
N LYS A 79 -12.89 3.04 -14.69
CA LYS A 79 -12.84 3.26 -16.14
C LYS A 79 -13.58 4.52 -16.62
N PRO A 80 -14.81 4.85 -16.20
CA PRO A 80 -15.48 6.07 -16.63
C PRO A 80 -14.73 7.36 -16.25
N TYR A 81 -13.95 7.35 -15.19
CA TYR A 81 -13.15 8.50 -14.78
C TYR A 81 -11.91 8.66 -15.67
N PHE A 82 -11.22 7.55 -15.94
CA PHE A 82 -10.08 7.54 -16.87
C PHE A 82 -10.49 7.90 -18.30
N ASP A 83 -11.61 7.38 -18.79
CA ASP A 83 -12.12 7.67 -20.15
C ASP A 83 -12.46 9.15 -20.34
N ARG A 84 -12.81 9.87 -19.28
CA ARG A 84 -13.04 11.32 -19.31
C ARG A 84 -11.75 12.16 -19.26
N GLY A 85 -10.58 11.51 -19.21
CA GLY A 85 -9.29 12.17 -19.15
C GLY A 85 -8.96 12.78 -17.78
N LYS A 86 -9.71 12.45 -16.73
CA LYS A 86 -9.48 12.93 -15.36
C LYS A 86 -10.04 11.95 -14.35
N ALA A 87 -9.16 11.28 -13.62
CA ALA A 87 -9.53 10.45 -12.48
C ALA A 87 -9.38 11.26 -11.17
N TRP A 88 -8.52 10.86 -10.26
CA TRP A 88 -8.26 11.53 -9.00
C TRP A 88 -6.83 12.03 -8.93
N ASN A 89 -6.60 13.05 -8.13
CA ASN A 89 -5.27 13.63 -7.98
C ASN A 89 -4.85 13.54 -6.50
N PHE A 90 -3.85 12.73 -6.23
CA PHE A 90 -3.26 12.54 -4.91
C PHE A 90 -1.79 12.92 -4.95
N THR A 91 -1.36 13.69 -3.96
CA THR A 91 0.04 14.07 -3.80
C THR A 91 0.51 13.64 -2.41
N ALA A 92 1.53 12.80 -2.33
CA ALA A 92 2.09 12.39 -1.06
C ALA A 92 2.71 13.57 -0.33
N LEU A 93 2.29 13.78 0.93
CA LEU A 93 2.85 14.74 1.87
C LEU A 93 3.92 14.08 2.74
N GLU A 94 3.66 12.83 3.11
CA GLU A 94 4.55 12.00 3.91
C GLU A 94 4.35 10.55 3.47
N ARG A 95 5.39 9.73 3.50
CA ARG A 95 5.31 8.28 3.26
C ARG A 95 6.37 7.55 4.05
N ASN A 96 5.96 6.46 4.70
CA ASN A 96 6.83 5.55 5.41
C ASN A 96 6.78 4.18 4.72
N ILE A 97 7.94 3.59 4.45
CA ILE A 97 8.05 2.30 3.74
C ILE A 97 8.84 1.32 4.59
N TYR A 98 8.31 0.12 4.70
CA TYR A 98 8.87 -0.97 5.47
C TYR A 98 9.01 -2.21 4.59
N PHE A 99 9.99 -3.06 4.89
CA PHE A 99 10.30 -4.25 4.10
C PHE A 99 10.31 -5.52 4.94
N SER A 100 9.86 -6.62 4.34
CA SER A 100 10.10 -7.95 4.88
C SER A 100 11.61 -8.26 4.89
N SER A 101 12.02 -9.20 5.73
CA SER A 101 13.43 -9.58 5.87
C SER A 101 14.04 -10.13 4.57
N ASP A 102 13.24 -10.75 3.72
CA ASP A 102 13.63 -11.30 2.43
C ASP A 102 13.47 -10.30 1.26
N MET A 103 13.01 -9.06 1.54
CA MET A 103 12.82 -8.00 0.56
C MET A 103 11.85 -8.35 -0.59
N LYS A 104 10.96 -9.34 -0.40
CA LYS A 104 9.94 -9.71 -1.40
C LYS A 104 8.61 -9.01 -1.20
N MET A 105 8.39 -8.48 0.00
CA MET A 105 7.21 -7.72 0.36
C MET A 105 7.62 -6.41 1.00
N ALA A 106 6.86 -5.37 0.72
CA ALA A 106 6.92 -4.10 1.42
C ALA A 106 5.51 -3.68 1.83
N TRP A 107 5.41 -2.96 2.94
CA TRP A 107 4.19 -2.26 3.31
C TRP A 107 4.51 -0.79 3.55
N PHE A 108 3.52 0.04 3.37
CA PHE A 108 3.68 1.47 3.50
C PHE A 108 2.42 2.13 4.04
N ASP A 109 2.60 3.29 4.60
CA ASP A 109 1.55 4.26 4.87
C ASP A 109 1.95 5.62 4.32
N GLU A 110 0.96 6.43 3.98
CA GLU A 110 1.19 7.77 3.45
C GLU A 110 0.08 8.74 3.86
N LEU A 111 0.43 10.00 4.04
CA LEU A 111 -0.50 11.11 4.08
C LEU A 111 -0.56 11.75 2.71
N LEU A 112 -1.77 11.94 2.20
CA LEU A 112 -2.03 12.44 0.87
C LEU A 112 -2.80 13.76 0.92
N ASN A 113 -2.36 14.73 0.14
CA ASN A 113 -3.19 15.87 -0.23
C ASN A 113 -4.12 15.46 -1.38
N THR A 114 -5.42 15.55 -1.15
CA THR A 114 -6.45 15.14 -2.12
C THR A 114 -7.56 16.17 -2.22
N GLN A 115 -8.50 15.98 -3.14
CA GLN A 115 -9.74 16.77 -3.18
C GLN A 115 -10.61 16.62 -1.91
N MET A 116 -10.41 15.55 -1.14
CA MET A 116 -11.05 15.29 0.15
C MET A 116 -10.22 15.81 1.33
N LYS A 117 -9.22 16.66 1.08
CA LYS A 117 -8.20 17.12 2.02
C LYS A 117 -7.24 15.99 2.39
N ILE A 118 -6.78 15.92 3.63
CA ILE A 118 -5.80 14.91 4.04
C ILE A 118 -6.49 13.54 4.11
N CYS A 119 -6.01 12.62 3.29
CA CYS A 119 -6.35 11.20 3.37
C CYS A 119 -5.14 10.41 3.83
N ARG A 120 -5.39 9.22 4.36
CA ARG A 120 -4.35 8.22 4.62
C ARG A 120 -4.47 7.11 3.58
N GLY A 121 -3.39 6.89 2.84
CA GLY A 121 -3.17 5.69 2.07
C GLY A 121 -2.35 4.70 2.88
N SER A 122 -2.63 3.42 2.76
CA SER A 122 -1.75 2.35 3.23
C SER A 122 -1.84 1.16 2.30
N GLY A 123 -0.74 0.42 2.17
CA GLY A 123 -0.76 -0.68 1.22
C GLY A 123 0.38 -1.68 1.40
N VAL A 124 0.25 -2.73 0.62
CA VAL A 124 1.24 -3.80 0.51
C VAL A 124 1.70 -3.90 -0.94
N MET A 125 2.99 -3.95 -1.14
CA MET A 125 3.63 -4.23 -2.41
C MET A 125 4.34 -5.57 -2.37
N VAL A 126 4.31 -6.30 -3.48
CA VAL A 126 4.97 -7.59 -3.65
C VAL A 126 5.79 -7.62 -4.93
N ARG A 127 6.82 -8.48 -4.97
CA ARG A 127 7.53 -8.78 -6.21
C ARG A 127 6.72 -9.78 -7.04
N ASP A 128 6.52 -9.48 -8.33
CA ASP A 128 5.98 -10.44 -9.30
C ASP A 128 7.05 -11.44 -9.77
N SER A 129 6.71 -12.31 -10.72
CA SER A 129 7.62 -13.30 -11.29
C SER A 129 8.85 -12.70 -11.95
N ASP A 130 8.72 -11.48 -12.49
CA ASP A 130 9.78 -10.76 -13.17
C ASP A 130 10.55 -9.80 -12.24
N TRP A 131 10.34 -9.96 -10.94
CA TRP A 131 10.92 -9.14 -9.88
C TRP A 131 10.52 -7.65 -9.89
N ASN A 132 9.44 -7.28 -10.58
CA ASN A 132 8.89 -5.95 -10.51
C ASN A 132 8.02 -5.80 -9.25
N TRP A 133 8.05 -4.63 -8.66
CA TRP A 133 7.14 -4.30 -7.58
C TRP A 133 5.74 -4.05 -8.10
N LYS A 134 4.74 -4.66 -7.46
CA LYS A 134 3.32 -4.48 -7.74
C LYS A 134 2.55 -4.18 -6.47
N ILE A 135 1.58 -3.28 -6.58
CA ILE A 135 0.64 -2.99 -5.50
C ILE A 135 -0.31 -4.18 -5.36
N LYS A 136 -0.25 -4.84 -4.21
CA LYS A 136 -1.07 -6.02 -3.90
C LYS A 136 -2.33 -5.67 -3.13
N HIS A 137 -2.23 -4.68 -2.26
CA HIS A 137 -3.32 -4.22 -1.43
C HIS A 137 -3.17 -2.72 -1.21
N TYR A 138 -4.27 -1.99 -1.29
CA TYR A 138 -4.29 -0.56 -0.98
C TYR A 138 -5.58 -0.18 -0.28
N VAL A 139 -5.47 0.63 0.74
CA VAL A 139 -6.58 1.21 1.49
C VAL A 139 -6.44 2.72 1.46
N LEU A 140 -7.50 3.41 1.07
CA LEU A 140 -7.61 4.86 1.16
C LEU A 140 -8.66 5.21 2.22
N SER A 141 -8.32 6.08 3.16
CA SER A 141 -9.22 6.54 4.21
C SER A 141 -9.16 8.05 4.35
N MET A 142 -10.30 8.69 4.51
CA MET A 142 -10.35 10.10 4.93
C MET A 142 -9.88 10.19 6.39
N THR A 143 -8.97 11.13 6.67
CA THR A 143 -8.58 11.42 8.06
C THR A 143 -9.49 12.48 8.64
N ILE A 144 -9.83 12.34 9.91
CA ILE A 144 -10.67 13.27 10.65
C ILE A 144 -9.83 13.91 11.75
N PRO A 145 -9.68 15.24 11.79
CA PRO A 145 -9.08 15.90 12.94
C PRO A 145 -9.85 15.59 14.23
N ASN A 146 -9.12 15.36 15.33
CA ASN A 146 -9.76 15.00 16.60
C ASN A 146 -10.85 15.99 17.04
N ASP A 147 -10.64 17.27 16.80
CA ASP A 147 -11.58 18.34 17.16
C ASP A 147 -12.92 18.27 16.38
N ASN A 148 -12.95 17.54 15.26
CA ASN A 148 -14.14 17.39 14.42
C ASN A 148 -14.82 16.02 14.58
N THR A 149 -14.29 15.13 15.44
CA THR A 149 -14.74 13.73 15.53
C THR A 149 -16.21 13.64 15.90
N ASP A 150 -16.68 14.38 16.91
CA ASP A 150 -18.07 14.30 17.39
C ASP A 150 -19.08 14.75 16.32
N GLU A 151 -18.75 15.79 15.56
CA GLU A 151 -19.60 16.28 14.47
C GLU A 151 -19.68 15.26 13.33
N VAL A 152 -18.54 14.69 12.96
CA VAL A 152 -18.47 13.67 11.90
C VAL A 152 -19.23 12.42 12.31
N VAL A 153 -19.04 11.92 13.53
CA VAL A 153 -19.80 10.77 14.07
C VAL A 153 -21.30 11.02 13.99
N LYS A 154 -21.77 12.21 14.42
CA LYS A 154 -23.18 12.57 14.35
C LYS A 154 -23.73 12.55 12.92
N ILE A 155 -22.97 13.02 11.94
CA ILE A 155 -23.38 13.01 10.52
C ILE A 155 -23.41 11.58 9.98
N LYS A 156 -22.38 10.77 10.27
CA LYS A 156 -22.25 9.39 9.79
C LYS A 156 -23.32 8.47 10.36
N SER A 157 -23.66 8.62 11.64
CA SER A 157 -24.66 7.76 12.33
C SER A 157 -26.00 7.71 11.59
N LEU A 158 -26.40 8.76 10.89
CA LEU A 158 -27.66 8.78 10.12
C LEU A 158 -27.71 7.70 9.02
N ILE A 159 -26.55 7.29 8.51
CA ILE A 159 -26.40 6.32 7.43
C ILE A 159 -25.79 5.03 7.96
N GLU A 160 -24.67 5.13 8.70
CA GLU A 160 -23.86 3.98 9.08
C GLU A 160 -24.52 3.09 10.14
N ASP A 161 -25.38 3.59 11.01
CA ASP A 161 -26.11 2.75 11.96
C ASP A 161 -26.95 1.67 11.26
N LYS A 162 -27.52 2.00 10.09
CA LYS A 162 -28.26 1.05 9.26
C LYS A 162 -27.34 0.00 8.62
N GLU A 163 -26.18 0.46 8.16
CA GLU A 163 -25.18 -0.43 7.54
C GLU A 163 -24.57 -1.36 8.58
N ILE A 164 -24.28 -0.87 9.78
CA ILE A 164 -23.82 -1.68 10.91
C ILE A 164 -24.82 -2.80 11.24
N GLU A 165 -26.12 -2.48 11.26
CA GLU A 165 -27.14 -3.50 11.55
C GLU A 165 -27.27 -4.57 10.44
N LYS A 166 -27.08 -4.20 9.17
CA LYS A 166 -27.02 -5.18 8.07
C LYS A 166 -25.80 -6.10 8.21
N LEU A 167 -24.61 -5.50 8.38
CA LEU A 167 -23.36 -6.25 8.52
C LEU A 167 -23.38 -7.22 9.72
N LYS A 168 -24.01 -6.82 10.85
CA LYS A 168 -24.19 -7.72 12.00
C LYS A 168 -25.07 -8.93 11.69
N LYS A 169 -25.97 -8.81 10.74
CA LYS A 169 -26.87 -9.90 10.31
C LYS A 169 -26.26 -10.75 9.21
N GLY A 170 -25.14 -10.34 8.65
CA GLY A 170 -24.48 -11.02 7.51
C GLY A 170 -25.22 -10.79 6.18
N GLU A 171 -25.91 -9.65 6.06
CA GLU A 171 -26.64 -9.23 4.85
C GLU A 171 -25.77 -8.39 3.91
#